data_2e4e354ae672c8145e4e581ae3992b9f
#
_entry.id   2e4e354ae672c8145e4e581ae3992b9f
#
_cell.length_a   1.000
_cell.length_b   1.000
_cell.length_c   1.000
_cell.angle_alpha   90.00
_cell.angle_beta   90.00
_cell.angle_gamma   90.00
#
_symmetry.space_group_name_H-M   'P 1'
#
loop_
_entity.id
_entity.type
_entity.pdbx_description
1 polymer ?
#
loop_
_entity_poly.entity_id
_entity_poly.type
_entity_poly.pdbx_seq_one_letter_code
_entity_poly.pdbx_strand_id
1 'polypeptide(L)'
;MMLRNVNTGGLQVYNINNNQIIGSAFIGTVGLNWQTAGVSNPGTQSDLVLRDSGTGGLEIYNINSNQITGAAFLGAVGLDWQASGFGDFSSSNEGDMLLRNVNTGGLMLYDIANNQITGAFFLGNVGLDWQYAGVAPVHAPGASDLVLRNVNTGAFQVYNIANNQLTGSASLGAVGLDWQLGGFAANSPTGSSAAMGSSDASASQLVQAMAGFGGSGADDGSNAGFVDADTSQQPLLTTPQYAWAGSTC
;
A
#
# COMPACT_ATOMS: atom_id res chain seq x y z
N MET A 1 12.10 4.78 4.30
CA MET A 1 10.89 5.62 4.48
C MET A 1 11.18 7.00 3.91
N MET A 2 10.23 7.54 3.12
CA MET A 2 10.37 8.89 2.56
C MET A 2 9.31 9.81 3.17
N LEU A 3 9.70 11.04 3.49
CA LEU A 3 8.81 12.09 3.97
C LEU A 3 8.99 13.37 3.13
N ARG A 4 7.88 14.09 2.96
CA ARG A 4 7.84 15.42 2.37
C ARG A 4 7.30 16.41 3.39
N ASN A 5 8.01 17.52 3.57
CA ASN A 5 7.54 18.63 4.41
C ASN A 5 6.49 19.44 3.64
N VAL A 6 5.28 19.51 4.17
CA VAL A 6 4.14 20.19 3.51
C VAL A 6 4.30 21.72 3.45
N ASN A 7 5.09 22.30 4.35
CA ASN A 7 5.28 23.76 4.44
C ASN A 7 6.49 24.27 3.64
N THR A 8 7.49 23.41 3.42
CA THR A 8 8.74 23.83 2.77
C THR A 8 9.00 23.08 1.46
N GLY A 9 8.30 21.97 1.19
CA GLY A 9 8.56 21.08 0.06
C GLY A 9 9.81 20.22 0.24
N GLY A 10 10.47 20.26 1.41
CA GLY A 10 11.67 19.47 1.67
C GLY A 10 11.41 17.96 1.63
N LEU A 11 12.32 17.24 1.01
CA LEU A 11 12.28 15.77 0.88
C LEU A 11 13.35 15.15 1.78
N GLN A 12 12.94 14.19 2.61
CA GLN A 12 13.81 13.51 3.56
C GLN A 12 13.65 11.99 3.42
N VAL A 13 14.76 11.29 3.33
CA VAL A 13 14.81 9.81 3.35
C VAL A 13 15.32 9.34 4.71
N TYR A 14 14.73 8.27 5.23
CA TYR A 14 15.15 7.60 6.45
C TYR A 14 15.44 6.13 6.16
N ASN A 15 16.60 5.67 6.56
CA ASN A 15 16.96 4.26 6.55
C ASN A 15 16.47 3.61 7.84
N ILE A 16 15.73 2.52 7.70
CA ILE A 16 15.18 1.78 8.84
C ILE A 16 15.71 0.35 8.79
N ASN A 17 16.30 -0.09 9.89
CA ASN A 17 16.74 -1.47 10.07
C ASN A 17 16.53 -1.87 11.54
N ASN A 18 16.13 -3.13 11.78
CA ASN A 18 15.86 -3.67 13.11
C ASN A 18 14.96 -2.74 13.96
N ASN A 19 13.87 -2.22 13.36
CA ASN A 19 12.91 -1.30 13.99
C ASN A 19 13.53 0.02 14.49
N GLN A 20 14.68 0.43 13.94
CA GLN A 20 15.36 1.66 14.29
C GLN A 20 15.67 2.48 13.03
N ILE A 21 15.63 3.80 13.15
CA ILE A 21 16.17 4.70 12.14
C ILE A 21 17.69 4.68 12.32
N ILE A 22 18.38 4.13 11.32
CA ILE A 22 19.85 4.00 11.33
C ILE A 22 20.55 5.10 10.53
N GLY A 23 19.77 5.96 9.86
CA GLY A 23 20.31 7.08 9.09
C GLY A 23 19.21 7.87 8.41
N SER A 24 19.55 9.08 8.01
CA SER A 24 18.65 9.94 7.23
C SER A 24 19.45 10.84 6.28
N ALA A 25 18.81 11.28 5.21
CA ALA A 25 19.37 12.23 4.26
C ALA A 25 18.30 13.20 3.77
N PHE A 26 18.64 14.49 3.74
CA PHE A 26 17.88 15.49 3.01
C PHE A 26 18.28 15.41 1.53
N ILE A 27 17.30 15.18 0.64
CA ILE A 27 17.58 14.94 -0.77
C ILE A 27 17.14 16.09 -1.69
N GLY A 28 16.60 17.17 -1.11
CA GLY A 28 16.25 18.35 -1.88
C GLY A 28 14.90 18.95 -1.48
N THR A 29 14.48 19.94 -2.26
CA THR A 29 13.21 20.66 -2.07
C THR A 29 12.47 20.74 -3.40
N VAL A 30 11.17 20.51 -3.37
CA VAL A 30 10.26 20.67 -4.52
C VAL A 30 9.22 21.76 -4.23
N GLY A 31 8.58 22.29 -5.25
CA GLY A 31 7.52 23.28 -5.08
C GLY A 31 6.37 22.75 -4.20
N LEU A 32 5.65 23.65 -3.53
CA LEU A 32 4.56 23.26 -2.63
C LEU A 32 3.36 22.62 -3.36
N ASN A 33 3.20 22.91 -4.64
CA ASN A 33 2.21 22.29 -5.53
C ASN A 33 2.53 20.84 -5.92
N TRP A 34 3.79 20.39 -5.74
CA TRP A 34 4.17 19.01 -5.97
C TRP A 34 3.85 18.13 -4.77
N GLN A 35 3.10 17.09 -4.99
CA GLN A 35 2.69 16.11 -3.98
C GLN A 35 3.27 14.74 -4.31
N THR A 36 3.53 13.95 -3.28
CA THR A 36 3.95 12.56 -3.48
C THR A 36 2.81 11.76 -4.11
N ALA A 37 3.03 11.25 -5.31
CA ALA A 37 2.14 10.30 -5.95
C ALA A 37 2.42 8.88 -5.45
N GLY A 38 3.69 8.54 -5.23
CA GLY A 38 4.09 7.28 -4.65
C GLY A 38 5.58 7.00 -4.80
N VAL A 39 5.96 5.84 -4.30
CA VAL A 39 7.32 5.30 -4.43
C VAL A 39 7.23 3.93 -5.09
N SER A 40 8.00 3.74 -6.13
CA SER A 40 8.22 2.45 -6.78
C SER A 40 9.61 1.93 -6.44
N ASN A 41 9.78 0.61 -6.43
CA ASN A 41 11.06 -0.04 -6.15
C ASN A 41 11.40 -1.05 -7.24
N PRO A 42 11.71 -0.59 -8.47
CA PRO A 42 12.18 -1.50 -9.51
C PRO A 42 13.59 -1.97 -9.18
N GLY A 43 13.71 -3.25 -8.88
CA GLY A 43 15.02 -3.86 -8.62
C GLY A 43 15.76 -3.30 -7.39
N THR A 44 16.91 -2.65 -7.61
CA THR A 44 17.82 -2.20 -6.53
C THR A 44 17.74 -0.72 -6.19
N GLN A 45 16.97 0.06 -6.94
CA GLN A 45 16.77 1.49 -6.71
C GLN A 45 15.32 1.78 -6.32
N SER A 46 15.07 2.96 -5.83
CA SER A 46 13.72 3.44 -5.52
C SER A 46 13.43 4.66 -6.38
N ASP A 47 12.24 4.70 -6.96
CA ASP A 47 11.79 5.85 -7.74
C ASP A 47 10.68 6.56 -6.98
N LEU A 48 10.86 7.86 -6.78
CA LEU A 48 9.83 8.74 -6.24
C LEU A 48 9.09 9.41 -7.38
N VAL A 49 7.78 9.24 -7.45
CA VAL A 49 6.95 9.98 -8.39
C VAL A 49 6.21 11.09 -7.64
N LEU A 50 6.35 12.29 -8.16
CA LEU A 50 5.62 13.47 -7.70
C LEU A 50 4.57 13.87 -8.74
N ARG A 51 3.48 14.47 -8.27
CA ARG A 51 2.42 15.04 -9.10
C ARG A 51 2.18 16.49 -8.73
N ASP A 52 2.15 17.35 -9.74
CA ASP A 52 1.74 18.74 -9.58
C ASP A 52 0.22 18.82 -9.44
N SER A 53 -0.26 19.40 -8.35
CA SER A 53 -1.68 19.50 -8.02
C SER A 53 -2.43 20.55 -8.85
N GLY A 54 -1.72 21.46 -9.50
CA GLY A 54 -2.29 22.53 -10.34
C GLY A 54 -2.35 22.17 -11.83
N THR A 55 -1.39 21.40 -12.32
CA THR A 55 -1.25 21.08 -13.74
C THR A 55 -1.46 19.61 -14.07
N GLY A 56 -1.38 18.73 -13.06
CA GLY A 56 -1.37 17.28 -13.27
C GLY A 56 -0.03 16.75 -13.79
N GLY A 57 1.01 17.58 -13.83
CA GLY A 57 2.37 17.17 -14.23
C GLY A 57 2.89 16.03 -13.34
N LEU A 58 3.60 15.09 -13.94
CA LEU A 58 4.22 13.95 -13.28
C LEU A 58 5.73 14.05 -13.46
N GLU A 59 6.46 13.89 -12.39
CA GLU A 59 7.92 13.90 -12.38
C GLU A 59 8.44 12.70 -11.59
N ILE A 60 9.42 11.99 -12.15
CA ILE A 60 10.08 10.84 -11.52
C ILE A 60 11.49 11.23 -11.09
N TYR A 61 11.87 10.81 -9.89
CA TYR A 61 13.20 10.96 -9.32
C TYR A 61 13.75 9.60 -8.97
N ASN A 62 14.87 9.23 -9.58
CA ASN A 62 15.59 8.02 -9.20
C ASN A 62 16.40 8.27 -7.94
N ILE A 63 16.25 7.41 -6.95
CA ILE A 63 16.91 7.51 -5.65
C ILE A 63 17.79 6.29 -5.45
N ASN A 64 19.07 6.52 -5.28
CA ASN A 64 20.03 5.48 -4.92
C ASN A 64 20.95 6.01 -3.81
N SER A 65 21.23 5.15 -2.82
CA SER A 65 22.12 5.48 -1.70
C SER A 65 21.74 6.81 -1.00
N ASN A 66 20.43 7.07 -0.85
CA ASN A 66 19.86 8.29 -0.26
C ASN A 66 20.20 9.58 -1.03
N GLN A 67 20.40 9.50 -2.32
CA GLN A 67 20.65 10.64 -3.20
C GLN A 67 19.75 10.54 -4.44
N ILE A 68 19.33 11.69 -4.97
CA ILE A 68 18.70 11.76 -6.29
C ILE A 68 19.82 11.57 -7.33
N THR A 69 19.71 10.52 -8.12
CA THR A 69 20.68 10.18 -9.18
C THR A 69 20.19 10.51 -10.58
N GLY A 70 18.89 10.79 -10.72
CA GLY A 70 18.25 11.18 -11.96
C GLY A 70 16.87 11.76 -11.72
N ALA A 71 16.38 12.51 -12.69
CA ALA A 71 15.03 13.05 -12.71
C ALA A 71 14.54 13.19 -14.15
N ALA A 72 13.24 12.99 -14.36
CA ALA A 72 12.61 13.23 -15.66
C ALA A 72 11.14 13.64 -15.51
N PHE A 73 10.67 14.47 -16.41
CA PHE A 73 9.26 14.79 -16.55
C PHE A 73 8.57 13.71 -17.38
N LEU A 74 7.59 13.04 -16.77
CA LEU A 74 6.85 11.95 -17.41
C LEU A 74 5.68 12.45 -18.30
N GLY A 75 5.33 13.73 -18.21
CA GLY A 75 4.16 14.29 -18.86
C GLY A 75 3.12 14.78 -17.87
N ALA A 76 1.92 15.07 -18.34
CA ALA A 76 0.82 15.51 -17.50
C ALA A 76 -0.44 14.69 -17.77
N VAL A 77 -1.18 14.41 -16.70
CA VAL A 77 -2.51 13.78 -16.75
C VAL A 77 -3.56 14.77 -16.26
N GLY A 78 -4.82 14.59 -16.67
CA GLY A 78 -5.91 15.43 -16.19
C GLY A 78 -5.97 15.48 -14.66
N LEU A 79 -6.47 16.58 -14.10
CA LEU A 79 -6.57 16.74 -12.63
C LEU A 79 -7.55 15.76 -11.99
N ASP A 80 -8.44 15.18 -12.78
CA ASP A 80 -9.38 14.13 -12.39
C ASP A 80 -8.74 12.72 -12.29
N TRP A 81 -7.46 12.58 -12.72
CA TRP A 81 -6.70 11.36 -12.55
C TRP A 81 -5.80 11.43 -11.31
N GLN A 82 -5.87 10.42 -10.48
CA GLN A 82 -5.06 10.29 -9.26
C GLN A 82 -4.22 9.01 -9.32
N ALA A 83 -2.97 9.10 -8.85
CA ALA A 83 -2.14 7.92 -8.67
C ALA A 83 -2.79 6.99 -7.64
N SER A 84 -2.95 5.74 -8.02
CA SER A 84 -3.61 4.70 -7.24
C SER A 84 -2.71 3.51 -6.97
N GLY A 85 -1.42 3.61 -7.25
CA GLY A 85 -0.47 2.57 -6.90
C GLY A 85 0.67 2.44 -7.88
N PHE A 86 1.69 1.74 -7.41
CA PHE A 86 2.88 1.41 -8.18
C PHE A 86 3.15 -0.08 -8.01
N GLY A 87 3.61 -0.72 -9.08
CA GLY A 87 3.94 -2.14 -9.09
C GLY A 87 4.50 -2.55 -10.45
N ASP A 88 4.99 -3.77 -10.56
CA ASP A 88 5.35 -4.37 -11.84
C ASP A 88 4.10 -5.04 -12.44
N PHE A 89 3.31 -4.27 -13.17
CA PHE A 89 2.08 -4.77 -13.82
C PHE A 89 2.35 -5.33 -15.22
N SER A 90 3.44 -4.88 -15.83
CA SER A 90 3.87 -5.33 -17.16
C SER A 90 4.66 -6.62 -17.12
N SER A 91 5.12 -7.06 -15.93
CA SER A 91 6.06 -8.18 -15.73
C SER A 91 7.44 -7.95 -16.35
N SER A 92 7.86 -6.68 -16.40
CA SER A 92 9.16 -6.25 -16.95
C SER A 92 10.24 -6.04 -15.88
N ASN A 93 9.91 -6.18 -14.59
CA ASN A 93 10.69 -5.76 -13.42
C ASN A 93 10.94 -4.25 -13.38
N GLU A 94 10.08 -3.47 -14.01
CA GLU A 94 10.05 -2.01 -13.95
C GLU A 94 8.90 -1.55 -13.03
N GLY A 95 8.94 -0.31 -12.62
CA GLY A 95 7.94 0.24 -11.71
C GLY A 95 6.85 0.99 -12.44
N ASP A 96 5.77 0.31 -12.80
CA ASP A 96 4.63 0.88 -13.49
C ASP A 96 3.72 1.66 -12.54
N MET A 97 2.89 2.54 -13.10
CA MET A 97 1.97 3.40 -12.36
C MET A 97 0.52 3.16 -12.75
N LEU A 98 -0.32 2.90 -11.75
CA LEU A 98 -1.77 2.83 -11.91
C LEU A 98 -2.42 4.16 -11.51
N LEU A 99 -3.27 4.68 -12.37
CA LEU A 99 -4.09 5.87 -12.14
C LEU A 99 -5.58 5.51 -12.09
N ARG A 100 -6.33 6.24 -11.28
CA ARG A 100 -7.80 6.16 -11.25
C ARG A 100 -8.40 7.54 -11.52
N ASN A 101 -9.38 7.58 -12.41
CA ASN A 101 -10.18 8.76 -12.65
C ASN A 101 -11.25 8.89 -11.55
N VAL A 102 -11.27 10.02 -10.83
CA VAL A 102 -12.21 10.24 -9.69
C VAL A 102 -13.64 10.50 -10.14
N ASN A 103 -13.87 10.90 -11.38
CA ASN A 103 -15.18 11.23 -11.92
C ASN A 103 -15.86 10.05 -12.61
N THR A 104 -15.07 9.14 -13.20
CA THR A 104 -15.60 8.01 -14.00
C THR A 104 -15.30 6.65 -13.40
N GLY A 105 -14.36 6.58 -12.46
CA GLY A 105 -13.83 5.32 -11.94
C GLY A 105 -12.91 4.58 -12.92
N GLY A 106 -12.52 5.23 -14.04
CA GLY A 106 -11.61 4.65 -15.02
C GLY A 106 -10.26 4.30 -14.41
N LEU A 107 -9.71 3.15 -14.78
CA LEU A 107 -8.39 2.68 -14.38
C LEU A 107 -7.46 2.73 -15.59
N MET A 108 -6.34 3.42 -15.48
CA MET A 108 -5.31 3.55 -16.51
C MET A 108 -3.97 3.12 -15.94
N LEU A 109 -3.30 2.24 -16.65
CA LEU A 109 -1.97 1.77 -16.33
C LEU A 109 -0.96 2.43 -17.28
N TYR A 110 0.15 2.90 -16.72
CA TYR A 110 1.29 3.41 -17.47
C TYR A 110 2.51 2.57 -17.18
N ASP A 111 3.08 1.97 -18.22
CA ASP A 111 4.41 1.36 -18.14
C ASP A 111 5.45 2.47 -18.10
N ILE A 112 6.38 2.37 -17.16
CA ILE A 112 7.47 3.33 -17.02
C ILE A 112 8.79 2.58 -17.12
N ALA A 113 9.58 2.89 -18.12
CA ALA A 113 10.92 2.37 -18.28
C ALA A 113 11.89 3.50 -18.66
N ASN A 114 13.10 3.47 -18.10
CA ASN A 114 14.12 4.48 -18.35
C ASN A 114 13.61 5.93 -18.14
N ASN A 115 12.81 6.15 -17.11
CA ASN A 115 12.19 7.44 -16.78
C ASN A 115 11.27 8.00 -17.88
N GLN A 116 10.63 7.15 -18.65
CA GLN A 116 9.68 7.51 -19.70
C GLN A 116 8.45 6.62 -19.62
N ILE A 117 7.28 7.18 -19.95
CA ILE A 117 6.08 6.37 -20.19
C ILE A 117 6.25 5.68 -21.55
N THR A 118 6.31 4.35 -21.53
CA THR A 118 6.51 3.51 -22.73
C THR A 118 5.23 2.86 -23.21
N GLY A 119 4.19 2.81 -22.35
CA GLY A 119 2.88 2.25 -22.67
C GLY A 119 1.78 2.86 -21.84
N ALA A 120 0.54 2.79 -22.35
CA ALA A 120 -0.66 3.21 -21.63
C ALA A 120 -1.80 2.24 -21.94
N PHE A 121 -2.42 1.69 -20.89
CA PHE A 121 -3.42 0.63 -20.99
C PHE A 121 -4.64 0.96 -20.15
N PHE A 122 -5.80 1.01 -20.79
CA PHE A 122 -7.06 1.20 -20.09
C PHE A 122 -7.59 -0.14 -19.60
N LEU A 123 -7.71 -0.29 -18.27
CA LEU A 123 -8.13 -1.55 -17.64
C LEU A 123 -9.65 -1.66 -17.46
N GLY A 124 -10.39 -0.58 -17.68
CA GLY A 124 -11.84 -0.52 -17.48
C GLY A 124 -12.25 0.47 -16.40
N ASN A 125 -13.52 0.44 -16.02
CA ASN A 125 -14.08 1.30 -14.98
C ASN A 125 -14.50 0.48 -13.76
N VAL A 126 -14.30 1.03 -12.59
CA VAL A 126 -14.89 0.56 -11.33
C VAL A 126 -15.90 1.57 -10.81
N GLY A 127 -16.86 1.15 -10.01
CA GLY A 127 -17.83 2.09 -9.41
C GLY A 127 -17.14 3.18 -8.58
N LEU A 128 -17.75 4.36 -8.50
CA LEU A 128 -17.19 5.48 -7.74
C LEU A 128 -17.18 5.23 -6.22
N ASP A 129 -17.98 4.31 -5.76
CA ASP A 129 -18.01 3.80 -4.39
C ASP A 129 -16.83 2.86 -4.05
N TRP A 130 -16.04 2.46 -5.03
CA TRP A 130 -14.81 1.71 -4.84
C TRP A 130 -13.61 2.65 -4.80
N GLN A 131 -12.87 2.60 -3.71
CA GLN A 131 -11.66 3.39 -3.52
C GLN A 131 -10.42 2.52 -3.52
N TYR A 132 -9.31 3.11 -3.90
CA TYR A 132 -8.00 2.47 -3.83
C TYR A 132 -7.66 2.10 -2.38
N ALA A 133 -7.32 0.84 -2.18
CA ALA A 133 -6.83 0.31 -0.92
C ALA A 133 -5.32 0.05 -0.97
N GLY A 134 -4.81 -0.46 -2.09
CA GLY A 134 -3.37 -0.70 -2.27
C GLY A 134 -3.05 -1.58 -3.46
N VAL A 135 -1.76 -1.76 -3.69
CA VAL A 135 -1.20 -2.79 -4.58
C VAL A 135 -0.44 -3.78 -3.71
N ALA A 136 -0.70 -5.07 -3.89
CA ALA A 136 -0.11 -6.13 -3.08
C ALA A 136 -0.09 -7.47 -3.83
N PRO A 137 0.84 -8.38 -3.49
CA PRO A 137 0.89 -9.72 -4.08
C PRO A 137 -0.16 -10.65 -3.45
N VAL A 138 -1.45 -10.44 -3.82
CA VAL A 138 -2.57 -11.15 -3.20
C VAL A 138 -2.76 -12.54 -3.80
N HIS A 139 -2.76 -12.68 -5.14
CA HIS A 139 -3.03 -13.96 -5.78
C HIS A 139 -1.79 -14.84 -5.90
N ALA A 140 -0.60 -14.25 -5.99
CA ALA A 140 0.65 -14.98 -6.10
C ALA A 140 1.84 -14.17 -5.57
N PRO A 141 2.90 -14.81 -5.04
CA PRO A 141 4.13 -14.12 -4.67
C PRO A 141 4.71 -13.31 -5.83
N GLY A 142 5.07 -12.05 -5.58
CA GLY A 142 5.62 -11.15 -6.58
C GLY A 142 4.61 -10.52 -7.54
N ALA A 143 3.34 -10.87 -7.44
CA ALA A 143 2.29 -10.22 -8.22
C ALA A 143 2.06 -8.78 -7.80
N SER A 144 1.55 -7.97 -8.72
CA SER A 144 1.09 -6.61 -8.46
C SER A 144 -0.42 -6.53 -8.66
N ASP A 145 -1.18 -6.92 -7.63
CA ASP A 145 -2.64 -6.92 -7.68
C ASP A 145 -3.20 -5.62 -7.13
N LEU A 146 -4.22 -5.10 -7.81
CA LEU A 146 -4.97 -3.94 -7.32
C LEU A 146 -6.01 -4.38 -6.30
N VAL A 147 -5.98 -3.81 -5.12
CA VAL A 147 -7.03 -4.00 -4.11
C VAL A 147 -7.84 -2.73 -3.97
N LEU A 148 -9.15 -2.87 -4.06
CA LEU A 148 -10.12 -1.80 -3.86
C LEU A 148 -11.00 -2.11 -2.65
N ARG A 149 -11.49 -1.06 -1.98
CA ARG A 149 -12.47 -1.13 -0.90
C ARG A 149 -13.71 -0.34 -1.25
N ASN A 150 -14.86 -0.92 -1.05
CA ASN A 150 -16.14 -0.24 -1.20
C ASN A 150 -16.42 0.61 0.04
N VAL A 151 -16.66 1.92 -0.13
CA VAL A 151 -16.85 2.87 0.98
C VAL A 151 -18.21 2.75 1.65
N ASN A 152 -19.19 2.13 1.01
CA ASN A 152 -20.55 1.97 1.53
C ASN A 152 -20.76 0.66 2.27
N THR A 153 -20.00 -0.40 1.89
CA THR A 153 -20.21 -1.75 2.43
C THR A 153 -19.00 -2.30 3.18
N GLY A 154 -17.81 -1.66 3.02
CA GLY A 154 -16.55 -2.17 3.55
C GLY A 154 -16.02 -3.41 2.83
N ALA A 155 -16.64 -3.82 1.71
CA ALA A 155 -16.19 -4.95 0.91
C ALA A 155 -14.84 -4.67 0.27
N PHE A 156 -13.99 -5.70 0.20
CA PHE A 156 -12.73 -5.68 -0.53
C PHE A 156 -12.81 -6.52 -1.79
N GLN A 157 -12.27 -5.99 -2.88
CA GLN A 157 -12.14 -6.67 -4.17
C GLN A 157 -10.68 -6.61 -4.61
N VAL A 158 -10.14 -7.74 -5.02
CA VAL A 158 -8.83 -7.81 -5.67
C VAL A 158 -9.02 -7.97 -7.18
N TYR A 159 -8.18 -7.31 -7.94
CA TYR A 159 -8.04 -7.44 -9.39
C TYR A 159 -6.62 -7.89 -9.70
N ASN A 160 -6.50 -9.07 -10.28
CA ASN A 160 -5.21 -9.61 -10.69
C ASN A 160 -4.79 -8.96 -12.00
N ILE A 161 -3.61 -8.36 -12.00
CA ILE A 161 -3.07 -7.68 -13.17
C ILE A 161 -1.76 -8.36 -13.56
N ALA A 162 -1.63 -8.73 -14.83
CA ALA A 162 -0.40 -9.24 -15.42
C ALA A 162 -0.34 -8.87 -16.90
N ASN A 163 0.85 -8.54 -17.40
CA ASN A 163 1.06 -8.12 -18.79
C ASN A 163 0.09 -7.01 -19.20
N ASN A 164 -0.11 -6.03 -18.31
CA ASN A 164 -0.98 -4.86 -18.53
C ASN A 164 -2.46 -5.17 -18.75
N GLN A 165 -2.93 -6.32 -18.28
CA GLN A 165 -4.30 -6.76 -18.44
C GLN A 165 -4.88 -7.28 -17.12
N LEU A 166 -6.20 -7.12 -16.95
CA LEU A 166 -6.93 -7.80 -15.89
C LEU A 166 -7.04 -9.28 -16.25
N THR A 167 -6.43 -10.12 -15.43
CA THR A 167 -6.42 -11.59 -15.63
C THR A 167 -7.44 -12.32 -14.74
N GLY A 168 -7.94 -11.64 -13.72
CA GLY A 168 -8.93 -12.18 -12.81
C GLY A 168 -9.38 -11.18 -11.76
N SER A 169 -10.40 -11.56 -11.01
CA SER A 169 -10.83 -10.80 -9.84
C SER A 169 -11.47 -11.71 -8.80
N ALA A 170 -11.38 -11.33 -7.53
CA ALA A 170 -12.00 -12.07 -6.44
C ALA A 170 -12.44 -11.12 -5.32
N SER A 171 -13.54 -11.46 -4.65
CA SER A 171 -13.94 -10.80 -3.42
C SER A 171 -13.12 -11.34 -2.25
N LEU A 172 -12.59 -10.44 -1.43
CA LEU A 172 -11.89 -10.79 -0.19
C LEU A 172 -12.82 -10.70 1.04
N GLY A 173 -14.15 -10.50 0.82
CA GLY A 173 -15.10 -10.28 1.89
C GLY A 173 -15.24 -8.81 2.26
N ALA A 174 -15.89 -8.54 3.40
CA ALA A 174 -16.13 -7.19 3.89
C ALA A 174 -15.74 -7.07 5.36
N VAL A 175 -15.24 -5.90 5.75
CA VAL A 175 -15.02 -5.52 7.16
C VAL A 175 -15.84 -4.27 7.46
N GLY A 176 -16.19 -4.06 8.73
CA GLY A 176 -16.96 -2.90 9.16
C GLY A 176 -16.34 -1.57 8.69
N LEU A 177 -17.19 -0.57 8.47
CA LEU A 177 -16.77 0.75 7.98
C LEU A 177 -15.96 1.54 9.01
N ASP A 178 -16.03 1.17 10.27
CA ASP A 178 -15.25 1.67 11.38
C ASP A 178 -13.78 1.20 11.37
N TRP A 179 -13.45 0.21 10.54
CA TRP A 179 -12.08 -0.26 10.37
C TRP A 179 -11.38 0.48 9.24
N GLN A 180 -10.14 0.91 9.48
CA GLN A 180 -9.28 1.53 8.48
C GLN A 180 -8.16 0.58 8.07
N LEU A 181 -7.84 0.56 6.78
CA LEU A 181 -6.71 -0.21 6.27
C LEU A 181 -5.40 0.48 6.67
N GLY A 182 -4.51 -0.26 7.33
CA GLY A 182 -3.18 0.21 7.69
C GLY A 182 -2.15 0.04 6.58
N GLY A 183 -2.35 -0.90 5.66
CA GLY A 183 -1.46 -1.21 4.55
C GLY A 183 -1.42 -2.69 4.22
N PHE A 184 -0.58 -3.04 3.25
CA PHE A 184 -0.29 -4.41 2.85
C PHE A 184 1.18 -4.75 3.11
N ALA A 185 1.47 -5.99 3.46
CA ALA A 185 2.84 -6.48 3.48
C ALA A 185 3.27 -6.81 2.04
N ALA A 186 4.38 -6.23 1.59
CA ALA A 186 4.93 -6.47 0.26
C ALA A 186 5.51 -7.88 0.07
N ASN A 187 5.89 -8.53 1.16
CA ASN A 187 6.39 -9.89 1.17
C ASN A 187 5.48 -10.74 2.06
N SER A 188 4.90 -11.78 1.49
CA SER A 188 4.45 -12.88 2.34
C SER A 188 5.65 -13.27 3.21
N PRO A 189 5.49 -13.41 4.54
CA PRO A 189 6.57 -13.98 5.33
C PRO A 189 6.97 -15.27 4.63
N THR A 190 8.24 -15.40 4.25
CA THR A 190 8.82 -16.65 3.78
C THR A 190 8.90 -17.59 4.98
N GLY A 191 7.74 -17.96 5.50
CA GLY A 191 7.60 -19.16 6.28
C GLY A 191 7.94 -20.27 5.33
N SER A 192 9.03 -20.99 5.62
CA SER A 192 9.40 -22.22 4.95
C SER A 192 8.14 -22.88 4.43
N SER A 193 8.11 -23.22 3.16
CA SER A 193 7.17 -24.18 2.59
C SER A 193 7.33 -25.50 3.36
N ALA A 194 6.77 -25.53 4.56
CA ALA A 194 6.43 -26.77 5.20
C ALA A 194 5.32 -27.36 4.33
N ALA A 195 5.62 -28.52 3.77
CA ALA A 195 4.76 -29.32 2.95
C ALA A 195 3.29 -29.17 3.36
N MET A 196 2.41 -29.04 2.39
CA MET A 196 0.96 -29.17 2.56
C MET A 196 0.67 -30.51 3.24
N GLY A 197 0.53 -30.46 4.55
CA GLY A 197 0.23 -31.64 5.37
C GLY A 197 0.09 -31.23 6.80
N SER A 198 -1.05 -30.71 7.12
CA SER A 198 -1.71 -30.48 8.41
C SER A 198 -2.18 -29.04 8.58
N SER A 199 -3.49 -28.94 8.66
CA SER A 199 -4.29 -27.79 9.07
C SER A 199 -3.57 -26.89 10.06
N ASP A 200 -3.13 -25.73 9.60
CA ASP A 200 -2.65 -24.68 10.49
C ASP A 200 -3.87 -24.06 11.19
N ALA A 201 -4.19 -24.61 12.35
CA ALA A 201 -5.30 -24.18 13.18
C ALA A 201 -5.18 -22.69 13.59
N SER A 202 -3.96 -22.12 13.53
CA SER A 202 -3.69 -20.75 13.95
C SER A 202 -4.20 -19.70 12.97
N ALA A 203 -4.05 -19.93 11.65
CA ALA A 203 -4.57 -19.01 10.65
C ALA A 203 -6.09 -19.08 10.56
N SER A 204 -6.67 -20.28 10.71
CA SER A 204 -8.12 -20.48 10.76
C SER A 204 -8.74 -19.85 12.01
N GLN A 205 -8.05 -19.84 13.16
CA GLN A 205 -8.51 -19.19 14.38
C GLN A 205 -8.52 -17.66 14.25
N LEU A 206 -7.53 -17.06 13.57
CA LEU A 206 -7.50 -15.62 13.36
C LEU A 206 -8.64 -15.16 12.43
N VAL A 207 -8.91 -15.91 11.36
CA VAL A 207 -10.02 -15.63 10.44
C VAL A 207 -11.37 -15.86 11.13
N GLN A 208 -11.50 -16.88 11.97
CA GLN A 208 -12.73 -17.10 12.75
C GLN A 208 -12.93 -16.07 13.86
N ALA A 209 -11.88 -15.60 14.51
CA ALA A 209 -11.97 -14.52 15.50
C ALA A 209 -12.42 -13.21 14.85
N MET A 210 -12.00 -12.93 13.61
CA MET A 210 -12.45 -11.74 12.85
C MET A 210 -13.87 -11.90 12.30
N ALA A 211 -14.34 -13.12 12.03
CA ALA A 211 -15.69 -13.40 11.57
C ALA A 211 -16.74 -13.46 12.69
N GLY A 212 -16.31 -13.62 13.94
CA GLY A 212 -17.19 -13.80 15.11
C GLY A 212 -17.76 -12.52 15.71
N PHE A 213 -17.42 -11.33 15.23
CA PHE A 213 -17.90 -10.06 15.79
C PHE A 213 -19.21 -9.51 15.18
N GLY A 214 -19.91 -10.29 14.39
CA GLY A 214 -21.16 -9.86 13.76
C GLY A 214 -22.31 -10.85 13.92
N GLY A 215 -22.90 -10.99 15.10
CA GLY A 215 -24.11 -11.80 15.23
C GLY A 215 -24.62 -11.88 16.65
N SER A 216 -25.46 -10.93 17.05
CA SER A 216 -26.32 -11.09 18.22
C SER A 216 -27.57 -11.88 17.84
N GLY A 217 -27.85 -12.97 18.56
CA GLY A 217 -29.20 -13.45 18.76
C GLY A 217 -29.50 -14.88 18.32
N ALA A 218 -29.43 -15.80 19.26
CA ALA A 218 -30.52 -16.69 19.71
C ALA A 218 -29.96 -17.87 20.50
N ASP A 219 -30.53 -18.07 21.66
CA ASP A 219 -30.31 -19.21 22.57
C ASP A 219 -30.40 -20.58 21.87
N ASP A 220 -29.46 -21.45 22.16
CA ASP A 220 -29.81 -22.79 22.61
C ASP A 220 -28.62 -23.42 23.36
N GLY A 221 -28.95 -23.99 24.50
CA GLY A 221 -27.99 -24.50 25.49
C GLY A 221 -27.31 -25.79 25.08
N SER A 222 -26.00 -25.78 25.20
CA SER A 222 -25.26 -26.98 25.66
C SER A 222 -23.87 -26.57 26.19
N ASN A 223 -23.73 -26.83 27.48
CA ASN A 223 -22.59 -26.65 28.36
C ASN A 223 -21.38 -27.47 27.86
N ALA A 224 -20.31 -26.80 27.45
CA ALA A 224 -18.97 -27.36 27.41
C ALA A 224 -17.99 -26.34 28.01
N GLY A 225 -17.41 -26.74 29.13
CA GLY A 225 -16.61 -25.89 30.04
C GLY A 225 -15.43 -25.20 29.33
N PHE A 226 -15.44 -23.91 29.40
CA PHE A 226 -14.26 -23.08 29.12
C PHE A 226 -13.37 -23.09 30.38
N VAL A 227 -12.15 -23.60 30.22
CA VAL A 227 -11.08 -23.37 31.18
C VAL A 227 -10.72 -21.89 31.13
N ASP A 228 -10.76 -21.29 32.31
CA ASP A 228 -10.40 -19.90 32.58
C ASP A 228 -8.99 -19.61 32.01
N ALA A 229 -8.89 -18.76 30.98
CA ALA A 229 -7.62 -18.29 30.53
C ALA A 229 -7.16 -17.18 31.46
N ASP A 230 -6.04 -17.43 32.14
CA ASP A 230 -5.32 -16.52 33.01
C ASP A 230 -5.12 -15.15 32.30
N THR A 231 -5.84 -14.13 32.74
CA THR A 231 -5.79 -12.76 32.23
C THR A 231 -4.61 -11.96 32.79
N SER A 232 -3.61 -12.58 33.39
CA SER A 232 -2.49 -11.91 34.06
C SER A 232 -1.32 -11.52 33.16
N GLN A 233 -1.40 -11.78 31.83
CA GLN A 233 -0.33 -11.44 30.87
C GLN A 233 -0.84 -10.59 29.67
N GLN A 234 -1.44 -9.45 29.95
CA GLN A 234 -1.56 -8.41 28.94
C GLN A 234 -0.27 -7.57 28.93
N PRO A 235 0.47 -7.49 27.83
CA PRO A 235 1.55 -6.52 27.73
C PRO A 235 0.94 -5.12 27.73
N LEU A 236 1.15 -4.39 28.81
CA LEU A 236 0.91 -2.95 28.87
C LEU A 236 1.77 -2.29 27.80
N LEU A 237 1.13 -1.76 26.75
CA LEU A 237 1.75 -0.81 25.83
C LEU A 237 2.04 0.46 26.64
N THR A 238 3.23 0.50 27.26
CA THR A 238 3.74 1.74 27.81
C THR A 238 4.14 2.64 26.65
N THR A 239 3.47 3.78 26.52
CA THR A 239 3.85 4.85 25.60
C THR A 239 5.28 5.27 25.93
N PRO A 240 6.23 5.28 24.95
CA PRO A 240 7.55 5.83 25.19
C PRO A 240 7.42 7.34 25.40
N GLN A 241 7.72 7.80 26.62
CA GLN A 241 7.92 9.23 26.88
C GLN A 241 9.27 9.63 26.29
N TYR A 242 9.25 10.29 25.14
CA TYR A 242 10.44 10.99 24.65
C TYR A 242 10.60 12.29 25.43
N ALA A 243 11.51 12.27 26.42
CA ALA A 243 12.00 13.50 27.04
C ALA A 243 12.93 14.22 26.04
N TRP A 244 12.51 15.37 25.54
CA TRP A 244 13.38 16.28 24.83
C TRP A 244 14.33 16.92 25.85
N ALA A 245 15.59 16.49 25.88
CA ALA A 245 16.63 17.21 26.56
C ALA A 245 16.98 18.46 25.72
N GLY A 246 16.54 19.63 26.17
CA GLY A 246 16.92 20.89 25.58
C GLY A 246 18.43 21.11 25.81
N SER A 247 19.19 21.27 24.73
CA SER A 247 20.53 21.85 24.76
C SER A 247 20.41 23.35 24.72
N THR A 248 20.70 23.98 25.84
CA THR A 248 21.08 25.39 25.91
C THR A 248 22.56 25.52 25.57
N CYS A 249 22.89 26.22 24.51
CA CYS A 249 23.91 27.26 24.33
C CYS A 249 23.84 27.78 22.91
#